data_ee1348395b9477972c2c1cfb137e36ba
#
_entry.id   ee1348395b9477972c2c1cfb137e36ba
#
_cell.length_a   1.000
_cell.length_b   1.000
_cell.length_c   1.000
_cell.angle_alpha   90.00
_cell.angle_beta   90.00
_cell.angle_gamma   90.00
#
_symmetry.space_group_name_H-M   'P 1'
#
loop_
_entity.id
_entity.type
_entity.pdbx_description
1 polymer ?
#
loop_
_entity_poly.entity_id
_entity_poly.type
_entity_poly.pdbx_seq_one_letter_code
_entity_poly.pdbx_strand_id
1 'polypeptide(L)'
;MTDFIDDKIHYLNIDSDGIELPSEFTFPFHYTPHPLTVKAAHEVQNYIASRTDWTEELSAGKMFGVLIVQTPDEKVGYLAAFSGNLAGSNLHQFFVPPVYDLLQPDGFFRIEEANISAINKQIKELEGSQQLKDMRSRLAACQAQASQTLADAKQQMKEAKLAREQRRAEGISEEEQKNLIRESQFQKAEYKRLEKKLKEETQQQEEELKHMEHLICQLKQERKVRSAALQQKLFEQFRMLNAKGEVKDLCELFKDTPQGAPPAGTGECALPKLLQYAYLHQLKPLAMGEFWWGKLPKEEIRHAGHFYPSCKGKCEPILKHMLVGLQVEKNPLAENIHQDTKPEIVYEDDWLVVVNKPAGMLSVPGKEALNSVYQFLHERYPEATGPMLVHRLDMATSGLLLAAKDKDTHQKLQALFCGREIKKRYTAVLSGIVNTDEGTISLPLCLNFHDRPRQMVSFEYGKPAITRYKVLERKNRKTLIAFYPLTGRTHQLRVHAAHPQGLACPIVGDELYGKRADRLYLHAAELSFTHPVNGEDITICREADFSLE
;
A
#
# COMPACT_ATOMS: atom_id res chain seq x y z
N MET A 1 46.50 -23.39 -1.84
CA MET A 1 45.12 -23.02 -1.51
C MET A 1 45.23 -21.73 -0.71
N THR A 2 45.02 -20.60 -1.34
CA THR A 2 44.99 -19.31 -0.65
C THR A 2 43.68 -19.25 0.12
N ASP A 3 43.76 -19.10 1.45
CA ASP A 3 42.62 -18.86 2.32
C ASP A 3 41.83 -17.66 1.77
N PHE A 4 40.61 -17.92 1.33
CA PHE A 4 39.69 -16.90 0.82
C PHE A 4 39.14 -16.16 2.05
N ILE A 5 39.89 -15.17 2.53
CA ILE A 5 39.41 -14.29 3.61
C ILE A 5 38.54 -13.23 2.95
N ASP A 6 37.24 -13.47 2.90
CA ASP A 6 36.24 -12.48 2.56
C ASP A 6 35.94 -11.66 3.83
N ASP A 7 36.29 -10.39 3.82
CA ASP A 7 36.17 -9.45 4.95
C ASP A 7 34.72 -9.11 5.35
N LYS A 8 33.73 -9.59 4.58
CA LYS A 8 32.28 -9.38 4.81
C LYS A 8 31.61 -10.59 5.48
N ILE A 9 32.28 -11.73 5.54
CA ILE A 9 31.76 -12.92 6.21
C ILE A 9 32.06 -12.86 7.70
N HIS A 10 31.01 -12.87 8.51
CA HIS A 10 31.08 -13.00 9.96
C HIS A 10 30.86 -14.48 10.31
N TYR A 11 31.89 -15.17 10.79
CA TYR A 11 31.81 -16.61 11.08
C TYR A 11 31.04 -16.90 12.36
N LEU A 12 30.15 -17.90 12.32
CA LEU A 12 29.38 -18.38 13.47
C LEU A 12 30.03 -19.64 14.06
N ASN A 13 30.17 -19.68 15.37
CA ASN A 13 30.55 -20.92 16.07
C ASN A 13 29.27 -21.76 16.26
N ILE A 14 29.09 -22.81 15.43
CA ILE A 14 27.88 -23.64 15.40
C ILE A 14 28.03 -24.85 16.35
N ASP A 15 29.26 -25.33 16.53
CA ASP A 15 29.52 -26.59 17.26
C ASP A 15 29.09 -26.53 18.73
N SER A 16 28.94 -25.32 19.30
CA SER A 16 28.54 -25.15 20.70
C SER A 16 27.03 -25.26 20.96
N ASP A 17 26.18 -25.07 19.95
CA ASP A 17 24.76 -24.83 20.16
C ASP A 17 23.85 -25.97 19.64
N GLY A 18 24.41 -26.97 18.93
CA GLY A 18 23.64 -28.10 18.38
C GLY A 18 22.53 -27.69 17.40
N ILE A 19 22.67 -26.56 16.74
CA ILE A 19 21.67 -26.05 15.80
C ILE A 19 21.90 -26.70 14.44
N GLU A 20 20.90 -27.45 13.95
CA GLU A 20 20.94 -28.04 12.61
C GLU A 20 20.89 -26.98 11.52
N LEU A 21 21.60 -27.23 10.41
CA LEU A 21 21.54 -26.34 9.24
C LEU A 21 20.20 -26.51 8.49
N PRO A 22 19.59 -25.43 7.99
CA PRO A 22 18.35 -25.54 7.23
C PRO A 22 18.60 -26.28 5.91
N SER A 23 17.70 -27.19 5.55
CA SER A 23 17.75 -27.96 4.29
C SER A 23 17.27 -27.13 3.08
N GLU A 24 16.42 -26.14 3.30
CA GLU A 24 15.84 -25.25 2.30
C GLU A 24 16.06 -23.80 2.72
N PHE A 25 16.17 -22.93 1.71
CA PHE A 25 16.30 -21.48 1.94
C PHE A 25 14.98 -20.88 2.44
N THR A 26 15.04 -20.01 3.44
CA THR A 26 13.88 -19.34 4.04
C THR A 26 13.00 -18.62 2.99
N PHE A 27 11.67 -18.85 3.01
CA PHE A 27 10.74 -18.15 2.14
C PHE A 27 10.58 -16.67 2.57
N PRO A 28 11.03 -15.66 1.76
CA PRO A 28 11.25 -14.30 2.27
C PRO A 28 9.99 -13.52 2.66
N PHE A 29 8.81 -13.94 2.16
CA PHE A 29 7.58 -13.15 2.31
C PHE A 29 6.68 -13.61 3.46
N HIS A 30 6.99 -14.76 4.05
CA HIS A 30 6.32 -15.28 5.24
C HIS A 30 7.16 -16.36 5.87
N TYR A 31 7.82 -16.07 6.98
CA TYR A 31 8.75 -16.99 7.63
C TYR A 31 8.79 -16.81 9.16
N THR A 32 9.26 -17.85 9.84
CA THR A 32 9.78 -17.75 11.20
C THR A 32 11.31 -17.77 11.10
N PRO A 33 12.01 -16.80 11.69
CA PRO A 33 13.47 -16.74 11.59
C PRO A 33 14.12 -18.03 12.10
N HIS A 34 15.07 -18.58 11.35
CA HIS A 34 15.88 -19.71 11.79
C HIS A 34 16.74 -19.31 13.02
N PRO A 35 17.02 -20.21 13.99
CA PRO A 35 17.82 -19.86 15.18
C PRO A 35 19.19 -19.23 14.85
N LEU A 36 19.89 -19.71 13.83
CA LEU A 36 21.14 -19.09 13.35
C LEU A 36 20.93 -17.65 12.86
N THR A 37 19.82 -17.37 12.20
CA THR A 37 19.45 -16.03 11.74
C THR A 37 19.19 -15.10 12.91
N VAL A 38 18.53 -15.59 13.97
CA VAL A 38 18.30 -14.82 15.20
C VAL A 38 19.62 -14.48 15.88
N LYS A 39 20.54 -15.46 15.98
CA LYS A 39 21.89 -15.25 16.56
C LYS A 39 22.66 -14.19 15.76
N ALA A 40 22.73 -14.32 14.44
CA ALA A 40 23.38 -13.35 13.56
C ALA A 40 22.75 -11.94 13.68
N ALA A 41 21.43 -11.85 13.73
CA ALA A 41 20.74 -10.58 13.89
C ALA A 41 21.07 -9.92 15.23
N HIS A 42 21.21 -10.66 16.32
CA HIS A 42 21.64 -10.10 17.61
C HIS A 42 23.07 -9.55 17.56
N GLU A 43 23.99 -10.21 16.86
CA GLU A 43 25.35 -9.67 16.67
C GLU A 43 25.34 -8.36 15.88
N VAL A 44 24.55 -8.28 14.80
CA VAL A 44 24.36 -7.04 14.03
C VAL A 44 23.73 -5.95 14.89
N GLN A 45 22.71 -6.28 15.70
CA GLN A 45 22.06 -5.32 16.62
C GLN A 45 23.07 -4.78 17.65
N ASN A 46 23.90 -5.63 18.21
CA ASN A 46 24.96 -5.22 19.15
C ASN A 46 25.99 -4.30 18.46
N TYR A 47 26.41 -4.64 17.24
CA TYR A 47 27.30 -3.79 16.45
C TYR A 47 26.68 -2.42 16.18
N ILE A 48 25.42 -2.36 15.73
CA ILE A 48 24.70 -1.12 15.47
C ILE A 48 24.57 -0.28 16.76
N ALA A 49 24.22 -0.92 17.88
CA ALA A 49 24.05 -0.26 19.17
C ALA A 49 25.38 0.35 19.70
N SER A 50 26.53 -0.21 19.32
CA SER A 50 27.86 0.32 19.68
C SER A 50 28.26 1.57 18.88
N ARG A 51 27.55 1.87 17.77
CA ARG A 51 27.87 2.97 16.85
C ARG A 51 27.13 4.26 17.24
N THR A 52 27.76 5.07 18.07
CA THR A 52 27.20 6.34 18.54
C THR A 52 27.12 7.40 17.43
N ASP A 53 27.98 7.31 16.42
CA ASP A 53 28.03 8.17 15.23
C ASP A 53 26.82 8.01 14.29
N TRP A 54 26.02 6.94 14.44
CA TRP A 54 24.82 6.68 13.63
C TRP A 54 23.49 7.00 14.32
N THR A 55 23.53 7.47 15.57
CA THR A 55 22.35 7.62 16.43
C THR A 55 21.29 8.53 15.83
N GLU A 56 21.67 9.63 15.19
CA GLU A 56 20.73 10.58 14.59
C GLU A 56 19.96 9.94 13.42
N GLU A 57 20.65 9.30 12.48
CA GLU A 57 20.03 8.68 11.32
C GLU A 57 19.22 7.44 11.71
N LEU A 58 19.73 6.63 12.63
CA LEU A 58 19.02 5.47 13.17
C LEU A 58 17.76 5.88 13.94
N SER A 59 17.70 7.11 14.45
CA SER A 59 16.48 7.63 15.06
C SER A 59 15.30 7.70 14.10
N ALA A 60 15.53 7.81 12.79
CA ALA A 60 14.48 7.75 11.77
C ALA A 60 13.98 6.32 11.48
N GLY A 61 14.73 5.32 11.92
CA GLY A 61 14.48 3.90 11.72
C GLY A 61 14.93 3.38 10.35
N LYS A 62 15.44 2.14 10.35
CA LYS A 62 16.02 1.50 9.17
C LYS A 62 15.84 -0.01 9.19
N MET A 63 15.68 -0.61 8.01
CA MET A 63 15.67 -2.06 7.84
C MET A 63 17.09 -2.58 7.66
N PHE A 64 17.45 -3.59 8.44
CA PHE A 64 18.66 -4.38 8.31
C PHE A 64 18.33 -5.81 7.93
N GLY A 65 19.28 -6.52 7.34
CA GLY A 65 19.12 -7.91 6.97
C GLY A 65 20.37 -8.72 7.29
N VAL A 66 20.17 -9.99 7.56
CA VAL A 66 21.21 -11.00 7.71
C VAL A 66 20.94 -12.17 6.78
N LEU A 67 21.99 -12.76 6.24
CA LEU A 67 21.94 -13.94 5.38
C LEU A 67 22.94 -14.96 5.92
N ILE A 68 22.46 -16.09 6.37
CA ILE A 68 23.32 -17.23 6.73
C ILE A 68 23.83 -17.86 5.45
N VAL A 69 25.14 -18.02 5.37
CA VAL A 69 25.83 -18.56 4.19
C VAL A 69 26.78 -19.67 4.57
N GLN A 70 27.00 -20.57 3.63
CA GLN A 70 28.06 -21.59 3.68
C GLN A 70 29.10 -21.27 2.61
N THR A 71 30.35 -21.27 3.02
CA THR A 71 31.51 -21.07 2.13
C THR A 71 31.80 -22.36 1.34
N PRO A 72 32.59 -22.28 0.24
CA PRO A 72 33.00 -23.47 -0.52
C PRO A 72 33.81 -24.49 0.32
N ASP A 73 34.47 -24.04 1.39
CA ASP A 73 35.17 -24.89 2.36
C ASP A 73 34.29 -25.31 3.56
N GLU A 74 32.95 -25.27 3.36
CA GLU A 74 31.91 -25.74 4.27
C GLU A 74 31.78 -24.98 5.61
N LYS A 75 32.52 -23.89 5.81
CA LYS A 75 32.35 -23.03 6.98
C LYS A 75 31.04 -22.27 6.91
N VAL A 76 30.41 -22.06 8.06
CA VAL A 76 29.17 -21.30 8.15
C VAL A 76 29.40 -19.95 8.79
N GLY A 77 28.84 -18.94 8.16
CA GLY A 77 28.89 -17.57 8.64
C GLY A 77 27.64 -16.80 8.23
N TYR A 78 27.63 -15.51 8.45
CA TYR A 78 26.58 -14.65 7.97
C TYR A 78 27.13 -13.41 7.26
N LEU A 79 26.33 -12.88 6.36
CA LEU A 79 26.47 -11.56 5.74
C LEU A 79 25.46 -10.63 6.35
N ALA A 80 25.80 -9.33 6.46
CA ALA A 80 24.90 -8.30 6.94
C ALA A 80 24.72 -7.19 5.90
N ALA A 81 23.52 -6.59 5.84
CA ALA A 81 23.18 -5.47 4.97
C ALA A 81 22.16 -4.53 5.63
N PHE A 82 22.06 -3.33 5.07
CA PHE A 82 21.03 -2.33 5.43
C PHE A 82 20.35 -1.79 4.16
N SER A 83 19.12 -1.29 4.31
CA SER A 83 18.37 -0.68 3.20
C SER A 83 18.83 0.76 2.94
N GLY A 84 18.99 1.12 1.66
CA GLY A 84 19.41 2.46 1.22
C GLY A 84 20.86 2.77 1.65
N ASN A 85 21.10 4.01 2.10
CA ASN A 85 22.37 4.48 2.67
C ASN A 85 22.31 4.55 4.21
N LEU A 86 23.44 4.64 4.88
CA LEU A 86 23.57 4.75 6.34
C LEU A 86 24.71 5.73 6.66
N ALA A 87 24.44 6.73 7.49
CA ALA A 87 25.39 7.78 7.86
C ALA A 87 26.05 8.44 6.62
N GLY A 88 25.22 8.77 5.62
CA GLY A 88 25.66 9.41 4.37
C GLY A 88 26.47 8.51 3.44
N SER A 89 26.68 7.23 3.77
CA SER A 89 27.41 6.25 2.96
C SER A 89 26.58 4.99 2.70
N ASN A 90 26.82 4.33 1.57
CA ASN A 90 26.33 3.01 1.26
C ASN A 90 27.41 1.92 1.40
N LEU A 91 28.62 2.31 1.80
CA LEU A 91 29.78 1.44 2.01
C LEU A 91 30.22 1.51 3.48
N HIS A 92 30.14 0.38 4.18
CA HIS A 92 30.64 0.19 5.53
C HIS A 92 31.34 -1.15 5.65
N GLN A 93 32.43 -1.20 6.42
CA GLN A 93 33.25 -2.41 6.53
C GLN A 93 32.46 -3.64 7.00
N PHE A 94 31.55 -3.47 7.95
CA PHE A 94 30.75 -4.57 8.52
C PHE A 94 29.69 -5.11 7.56
N PHE A 95 29.24 -4.35 6.58
CA PHE A 95 28.12 -4.68 5.71
C PHE A 95 28.58 -4.96 4.26
N VAL A 96 27.82 -5.79 3.56
CA VAL A 96 28.05 -6.01 2.14
C VAL A 96 27.78 -4.73 1.34
N PRO A 97 28.48 -4.50 0.21
CA PRO A 97 28.30 -3.33 -0.63
C PRO A 97 26.90 -3.34 -1.30
N PRO A 98 26.42 -2.19 -1.80
CA PRO A 98 25.22 -2.14 -2.62
C PRO A 98 25.40 -2.89 -3.96
N VAL A 99 24.29 -3.29 -4.58
CA VAL A 99 24.33 -3.88 -5.94
C VAL A 99 24.90 -2.89 -6.97
N TYR A 100 24.55 -1.63 -6.82
CA TYR A 100 25.12 -0.50 -7.55
C TYR A 100 25.38 0.66 -6.62
N ASP A 101 26.58 1.26 -6.69
CA ASP A 101 26.95 2.39 -5.86
C ASP A 101 26.46 3.72 -6.45
N LEU A 102 25.35 4.23 -5.90
CA LEU A 102 24.74 5.51 -6.23
C LEU A 102 25.55 6.73 -5.79
N LEU A 103 26.41 6.55 -4.81
CA LEU A 103 27.12 7.64 -4.15
C LEU A 103 28.52 7.89 -4.74
N GLN A 104 28.89 7.20 -5.82
CA GLN A 104 30.17 7.46 -6.50
C GLN A 104 30.28 8.94 -6.89
N PRO A 105 31.35 9.65 -6.45
CA PRO A 105 31.46 11.11 -6.62
C PRO A 105 31.34 11.56 -8.08
N ASP A 106 31.97 10.83 -9.00
CA ASP A 106 32.00 11.12 -10.43
C ASP A 106 30.95 10.27 -11.22
N GLY A 107 30.04 9.62 -10.50
CA GLY A 107 28.99 8.79 -11.11
C GLY A 107 27.92 9.64 -11.83
N PHE A 108 27.42 9.12 -12.95
CA PHE A 108 26.38 9.81 -13.74
C PHE A 108 25.17 10.22 -12.91
N PHE A 109 24.83 9.44 -11.88
CA PHE A 109 23.69 9.72 -11.01
C PHE A 109 23.88 11.03 -10.22
N ARG A 110 25.05 11.19 -9.58
CA ARG A 110 25.37 12.40 -8.80
C ARG A 110 25.44 13.65 -9.67
N ILE A 111 26.02 13.52 -10.86
CA ILE A 111 26.12 14.65 -11.81
C ILE A 111 24.71 15.08 -12.24
N GLU A 112 23.86 14.15 -12.65
CA GLU A 112 22.54 14.49 -13.15
C GLU A 112 21.57 14.90 -12.00
N GLU A 113 21.71 14.33 -10.81
CA GLU A 113 21.00 14.79 -9.61
C GLU A 113 21.32 16.25 -9.27
N ALA A 114 22.59 16.65 -9.39
CA ALA A 114 23.01 18.04 -9.21
C ALA A 114 22.36 18.98 -10.24
N ASN A 115 22.30 18.57 -11.52
CA ASN A 115 21.63 19.33 -12.59
C ASN A 115 20.14 19.49 -12.31
N ILE A 116 19.46 18.41 -11.95
CA ILE A 116 18.03 18.42 -11.58
C ILE A 116 17.78 19.32 -10.37
N SER A 117 18.67 19.28 -9.38
CA SER A 117 18.60 20.12 -8.18
C SER A 117 18.78 21.60 -8.52
N ALA A 118 19.67 21.95 -9.47
CA ALA A 118 19.83 23.31 -9.96
C ALA A 118 18.55 23.82 -10.65
N ILE A 119 17.92 23.00 -11.50
CA ILE A 119 16.63 23.32 -12.14
C ILE A 119 15.55 23.52 -11.07
N ASN A 120 15.47 22.65 -10.05
CA ASN A 120 14.51 22.81 -8.96
C ASN A 120 14.70 24.14 -8.19
N LYS A 121 15.96 24.52 -7.95
CA LYS A 121 16.29 25.79 -7.29
C LYS A 121 15.82 26.96 -8.16
N GLN A 122 16.12 26.95 -9.46
CA GLN A 122 15.69 27.97 -10.41
C GLN A 122 14.18 28.11 -10.49
N ILE A 123 13.43 26.99 -10.54
CA ILE A 123 11.96 27.00 -10.50
C ILE A 123 11.45 27.69 -9.23
N LYS A 124 11.98 27.31 -8.05
CA LYS A 124 11.60 27.92 -6.76
C LYS A 124 11.88 29.42 -6.71
N GLU A 125 13.02 29.84 -7.23
CA GLU A 125 13.40 31.26 -7.29
C GLU A 125 12.45 32.06 -8.18
N LEU A 126 12.11 31.55 -9.36
CA LEU A 126 11.17 32.20 -10.27
C LEU A 126 9.75 32.25 -9.70
N GLU A 127 9.23 31.14 -9.17
CA GLU A 127 7.89 31.08 -8.56
C GLU A 127 7.75 31.94 -7.30
N GLY A 128 8.82 32.06 -6.51
CA GLY A 128 8.88 32.89 -5.31
C GLY A 128 9.23 34.35 -5.58
N SER A 129 9.60 34.72 -6.84
CA SER A 129 10.13 36.03 -7.16
C SER A 129 9.12 37.15 -6.91
N GLN A 130 9.62 38.30 -6.45
CA GLN A 130 8.81 39.49 -6.32
C GLN A 130 8.32 39.95 -7.69
N GLN A 131 9.13 39.78 -8.73
CA GLN A 131 8.78 40.16 -10.13
C GLN A 131 7.51 39.46 -10.59
N LEU A 132 7.36 38.13 -10.40
CA LEU A 132 6.17 37.38 -10.79
C LEU A 132 4.93 37.85 -10.00
N LYS A 133 5.07 38.15 -8.72
CA LYS A 133 4.00 38.69 -7.88
C LYS A 133 3.55 40.08 -8.39
N ASP A 134 4.52 40.94 -8.68
CA ASP A 134 4.25 42.29 -9.19
C ASP A 134 3.58 42.25 -10.58
N MET A 135 4.01 41.39 -11.48
CA MET A 135 3.38 41.17 -12.78
C MET A 135 1.92 40.75 -12.64
N ARG A 136 1.62 39.79 -11.77
CA ARG A 136 0.23 39.35 -11.49
C ARG A 136 -0.62 40.48 -10.90
N SER A 137 -0.04 41.23 -9.95
CA SER A 137 -0.74 42.37 -9.34
C SER A 137 -1.01 43.50 -10.33
N ARG A 138 -0.04 43.82 -11.22
CA ARG A 138 -0.21 44.83 -12.27
C ARG A 138 -1.27 44.41 -13.28
N LEU A 139 -1.27 43.16 -13.72
CA LEU A 139 -2.31 42.68 -14.65
C LEU A 139 -3.70 42.78 -14.01
N ALA A 140 -3.86 42.32 -12.77
CA ALA A 140 -5.12 42.40 -12.05
C ALA A 140 -5.61 43.87 -11.90
N ALA A 141 -4.70 44.78 -11.54
CA ALA A 141 -5.01 46.22 -11.44
C ALA A 141 -5.39 46.81 -12.79
N CYS A 142 -4.65 46.48 -13.87
CA CYS A 142 -4.94 46.93 -15.23
C CYS A 142 -6.33 46.46 -15.72
N GLN A 143 -6.66 45.19 -15.49
CA GLN A 143 -7.96 44.59 -15.82
C GLN A 143 -9.12 45.26 -15.06
N ALA A 144 -8.93 45.49 -13.74
CA ALA A 144 -9.92 46.16 -12.91
C ALA A 144 -10.15 47.62 -13.38
N GLN A 145 -9.07 48.37 -13.64
CA GLN A 145 -9.13 49.76 -14.13
C GLN A 145 -9.78 49.83 -15.51
N ALA A 146 -9.42 48.94 -16.43
CA ALA A 146 -10.02 48.87 -17.76
C ALA A 146 -11.53 48.59 -17.67
N SER A 147 -11.94 47.66 -16.84
CA SER A 147 -13.35 47.33 -16.62
C SER A 147 -14.14 48.50 -16.04
N GLN A 148 -13.59 49.21 -15.05
CA GLN A 148 -14.22 50.39 -14.46
C GLN A 148 -14.34 51.53 -15.47
N THR A 149 -13.25 51.84 -16.18
CA THR A 149 -13.22 52.91 -17.17
C THR A 149 -14.23 52.68 -18.31
N LEU A 150 -14.37 51.46 -18.79
CA LEU A 150 -15.37 51.08 -19.79
C LEU A 150 -16.80 51.15 -19.25
N ALA A 151 -17.02 50.80 -18.00
CA ALA A 151 -18.32 50.90 -17.35
C ALA A 151 -18.75 52.37 -17.21
N ASP A 152 -17.85 53.25 -16.79
CA ASP A 152 -18.10 54.69 -16.65
C ASP A 152 -18.37 55.34 -18.01
N ALA A 153 -17.57 55.04 -19.02
CA ALA A 153 -17.79 55.53 -20.39
C ALA A 153 -19.14 55.05 -20.95
N LYS A 154 -19.54 53.82 -20.71
CA LYS A 154 -20.84 53.26 -21.11
C LYS A 154 -22.00 53.92 -20.39
N GLN A 155 -21.84 54.26 -19.13
CA GLN A 155 -22.84 55.01 -18.35
C GLN A 155 -23.00 56.41 -18.88
N GLN A 156 -21.89 57.14 -19.13
CA GLN A 156 -21.91 58.48 -19.77
C GLN A 156 -22.61 58.49 -21.13
N MET A 157 -22.36 57.44 -21.95
CA MET A 157 -23.06 57.29 -23.24
C MET A 157 -24.57 57.12 -23.10
N LYS A 158 -25.02 56.39 -22.07
CA LYS A 158 -26.46 56.22 -21.77
C LYS A 158 -27.09 57.54 -21.37
N GLU A 159 -26.45 58.29 -20.46
CA GLU A 159 -26.92 59.58 -19.99
C GLU A 159 -26.99 60.58 -21.13
N ALA A 160 -25.94 60.67 -21.97
CA ALA A 160 -25.93 61.51 -23.15
C ALA A 160 -26.99 61.10 -24.18
N LYS A 161 -27.30 59.79 -24.31
CA LYS A 161 -28.40 59.33 -25.19
C LYS A 161 -29.75 59.79 -24.65
N LEU A 162 -30.02 59.66 -23.35
CA LEU A 162 -31.26 60.14 -22.72
C LEU A 162 -31.43 61.66 -22.89
N ALA A 163 -30.35 62.41 -22.64
CA ALA A 163 -30.38 63.87 -22.83
C ALA A 163 -30.69 64.29 -24.30
N ARG A 164 -30.13 63.55 -25.29
CA ARG A 164 -30.47 63.77 -26.69
C ARG A 164 -31.91 63.40 -27.06
N GLU A 165 -32.46 62.36 -26.45
CA GLU A 165 -33.88 61.97 -26.62
C GLU A 165 -34.83 63.02 -26.03
N GLN A 166 -34.50 63.57 -24.86
CA GLN A 166 -35.26 64.68 -24.26
C GLN A 166 -35.27 65.94 -25.14
N ARG A 167 -34.09 66.37 -25.62
CA ARG A 167 -34.00 67.54 -26.56
C ARG A 167 -34.79 67.28 -27.83
N ARG A 168 -34.83 66.07 -28.37
CA ARG A 168 -35.66 65.77 -29.57
C ARG A 168 -37.15 65.82 -29.26
N ALA A 169 -37.59 65.50 -28.06
CA ALA A 169 -38.99 65.57 -27.63
C ALA A 169 -39.47 67.02 -27.45
N GLU A 170 -38.58 67.97 -27.18
CA GLU A 170 -38.86 69.43 -27.06
C GLU A 170 -39.04 70.17 -28.41
N GLY A 171 -38.79 69.49 -29.55
CA GLY A 171 -38.97 70.03 -30.88
C GLY A 171 -37.76 70.86 -31.35
N ILE A 172 -36.83 70.23 -32.09
CA ILE A 172 -35.55 70.81 -32.52
C ILE A 172 -35.52 71.12 -34.04
N SER A 173 -34.65 72.05 -34.47
CA SER A 173 -34.38 72.36 -35.86
C SER A 173 -33.66 71.22 -36.61
N GLU A 174 -33.76 71.16 -37.95
CA GLU A 174 -33.02 70.14 -38.74
C GLU A 174 -31.50 70.20 -38.54
N GLU A 175 -30.95 71.39 -38.34
CA GLU A 175 -29.53 71.59 -38.11
C GLU A 175 -29.08 71.06 -36.77
N GLU A 176 -29.87 71.22 -35.73
CA GLU A 176 -29.65 70.70 -34.40
C GLU A 176 -29.79 69.17 -34.36
N GLN A 177 -30.69 68.59 -35.12
CA GLN A 177 -30.83 67.14 -35.30
C GLN A 177 -29.58 66.57 -35.98
N LYS A 178 -29.00 67.20 -36.98
CA LYS A 178 -27.74 66.80 -37.61
C LYS A 178 -26.57 66.84 -36.60
N ASN A 179 -26.53 67.86 -35.76
CA ASN A 179 -25.50 67.96 -34.71
C ASN A 179 -25.62 66.87 -33.65
N LEU A 180 -26.81 66.51 -33.16
CA LEU A 180 -27.03 65.45 -32.24
C LEU A 180 -26.63 64.04 -32.80
N ILE A 181 -26.79 63.83 -34.11
CA ILE A 181 -26.32 62.66 -34.82
C ILE A 181 -24.78 62.59 -34.81
N ARG A 182 -24.14 63.74 -35.16
CA ARG A 182 -22.66 63.83 -35.13
C ARG A 182 -22.08 63.59 -33.75
N GLU A 183 -22.67 64.14 -32.68
CA GLU A 183 -22.31 63.90 -31.31
C GLU A 183 -22.40 62.41 -30.97
N SER A 184 -23.51 61.75 -31.34
CA SER A 184 -23.69 60.33 -31.10
C SER A 184 -22.64 59.44 -31.82
N GLN A 185 -22.31 59.78 -33.05
CA GLN A 185 -21.30 59.13 -33.86
C GLN A 185 -19.90 59.34 -33.27
N PHE A 186 -19.58 60.55 -32.83
CA PHE A 186 -18.31 60.85 -32.15
C PHE A 186 -18.16 60.12 -30.88
N GLN A 187 -19.15 60.08 -29.97
CA GLN A 187 -19.11 59.37 -28.73
C GLN A 187 -18.91 57.84 -28.93
N LYS A 188 -19.58 57.26 -29.92
CA LYS A 188 -19.38 55.85 -30.28
C LYS A 188 -17.96 55.57 -30.79
N ALA A 189 -17.40 56.50 -31.58
CA ALA A 189 -16.03 56.36 -32.08
C ALA A 189 -15.00 56.46 -30.94
N GLU A 190 -15.18 57.40 -30.01
CA GLU A 190 -14.32 57.55 -28.83
C GLU A 190 -14.40 56.37 -27.90
N TYR A 191 -15.60 55.82 -27.65
CA TYR A 191 -15.74 54.57 -26.87
C TYR A 191 -14.97 53.40 -27.50
N LYS A 192 -15.08 53.20 -28.81
CA LYS A 192 -14.34 52.16 -29.53
C LYS A 192 -12.82 52.35 -29.47
N ARG A 193 -12.35 53.64 -29.56
CA ARG A 193 -10.92 53.95 -29.41
C ARG A 193 -10.42 53.62 -28.00
N LEU A 194 -11.20 54.01 -26.99
CA LEU A 194 -10.89 53.70 -25.59
C LEU A 194 -10.86 52.20 -25.33
N GLU A 195 -11.85 51.45 -25.80
CA GLU A 195 -11.92 49.98 -25.68
C GLU A 195 -10.69 49.31 -26.32
N LYS A 196 -10.32 49.75 -27.53
CA LYS A 196 -9.15 49.22 -28.22
C LYS A 196 -7.86 49.51 -27.45
N LYS A 197 -7.67 50.72 -26.95
CA LYS A 197 -6.50 51.14 -26.19
C LYS A 197 -6.35 50.30 -24.90
N LEU A 198 -7.42 50.20 -24.11
CA LEU A 198 -7.40 49.43 -22.85
C LEU A 198 -7.17 47.92 -23.08
N LYS A 199 -7.70 47.40 -24.20
CA LYS A 199 -7.45 46.03 -24.61
C LYS A 199 -5.98 45.78 -24.96
N GLU A 200 -5.35 46.70 -25.71
CA GLU A 200 -3.94 46.60 -26.08
C GLU A 200 -3.03 46.68 -24.83
N GLU A 201 -3.32 47.61 -23.89
CA GLU A 201 -2.58 47.74 -22.63
C GLU A 201 -2.70 46.45 -21.76
N THR A 202 -3.90 45.88 -21.63
CA THR A 202 -4.12 44.64 -20.87
C THR A 202 -3.44 43.46 -21.55
N GLN A 203 -3.51 43.37 -22.88
CA GLN A 203 -2.88 42.28 -23.63
C GLN A 203 -1.36 42.30 -23.50
N GLN A 204 -0.72 43.46 -23.48
CA GLN A 204 0.73 43.55 -23.27
C GLN A 204 1.13 42.98 -21.90
N GLN A 205 0.41 43.34 -20.83
CA GLN A 205 0.68 42.80 -19.48
C GLN A 205 0.42 41.29 -19.41
N GLU A 206 -0.59 40.78 -20.10
CA GLU A 206 -0.85 39.35 -20.21
C GLU A 206 0.28 38.59 -20.93
N GLU A 207 0.80 39.16 -22.01
CA GLU A 207 1.90 38.51 -22.78
C GLU A 207 3.19 38.43 -21.95
N GLU A 208 3.52 39.50 -21.21
CA GLU A 208 4.68 39.49 -20.31
C GLU A 208 4.55 38.39 -19.20
N LEU A 209 3.37 38.31 -18.58
CA LEU A 209 3.11 37.27 -17.55
C LEU A 209 3.14 35.87 -18.15
N LYS A 210 2.49 35.66 -19.31
CA LYS A 210 2.49 34.37 -20.01
C LYS A 210 3.89 33.94 -20.41
N HIS A 211 4.78 34.87 -20.79
CA HIS A 211 6.17 34.52 -21.09
C HIS A 211 6.90 33.98 -19.86
N MET A 212 6.75 34.59 -18.69
CA MET A 212 7.35 34.11 -17.44
C MET A 212 6.77 32.76 -17.00
N GLU A 213 5.45 32.61 -17.08
CA GLU A 213 4.79 31.33 -16.73
C GLU A 213 5.17 30.19 -17.69
N HIS A 214 5.37 30.51 -18.97
CA HIS A 214 5.85 29.57 -19.98
C HIS A 214 7.28 29.09 -19.66
N LEU A 215 8.18 30.00 -19.28
CA LEU A 215 9.54 29.62 -18.85
C LEU A 215 9.52 28.67 -17.64
N ILE A 216 8.70 28.98 -16.63
CA ILE A 216 8.53 28.09 -15.46
C ILE A 216 8.00 26.72 -15.90
N CYS A 217 7.03 26.68 -16.81
CA CYS A 217 6.46 25.44 -17.34
C CYS A 217 7.51 24.62 -18.12
N GLN A 218 8.34 25.26 -18.93
CA GLN A 218 9.43 24.59 -19.65
C GLN A 218 10.45 23.97 -18.69
N LEU A 219 10.88 24.70 -17.65
CA LEU A 219 11.81 24.18 -16.64
C LEU A 219 11.21 22.99 -15.88
N LYS A 220 9.93 23.04 -15.53
CA LYS A 220 9.22 21.91 -14.90
C LYS A 220 9.17 20.68 -15.81
N GLN A 221 8.92 20.89 -17.10
CA GLN A 221 8.90 19.81 -18.08
C GLN A 221 10.30 19.21 -18.27
N GLU A 222 11.33 20.05 -18.42
CA GLU A 222 12.73 19.60 -18.51
C GLU A 222 13.11 18.78 -17.28
N ARG A 223 12.85 19.29 -16.07
CA ARG A 223 13.08 18.56 -14.83
C ARG A 223 12.39 17.19 -14.83
N LYS A 224 11.12 17.12 -15.25
CA LYS A 224 10.36 15.86 -15.31
C LYS A 224 11.00 14.85 -16.26
N VAL A 225 11.40 15.28 -17.45
CA VAL A 225 12.04 14.43 -18.46
C VAL A 225 13.39 13.92 -17.96
N ARG A 226 14.24 14.82 -17.42
CA ARG A 226 15.56 14.44 -16.87
C ARG A 226 15.44 13.47 -15.70
N SER A 227 14.49 13.72 -14.76
CA SER A 227 14.26 12.82 -13.63
C SER A 227 13.82 11.42 -14.08
N ALA A 228 12.95 11.32 -15.07
CA ALA A 228 12.51 10.04 -15.62
C ALA A 228 13.65 9.30 -16.33
N ALA A 229 14.44 10.01 -17.14
CA ALA A 229 15.59 9.43 -17.84
C ALA A 229 16.68 8.98 -16.86
N LEU A 230 16.95 9.77 -15.81
CA LEU A 230 17.90 9.40 -14.76
C LEU A 230 17.45 8.14 -14.04
N GLN A 231 16.17 8.05 -13.67
CA GLN A 231 15.62 6.90 -12.97
C GLN A 231 15.66 5.64 -13.82
N GLN A 232 15.36 5.72 -15.12
CA GLN A 232 15.45 4.59 -16.04
C GLN A 232 16.89 4.11 -16.17
N LYS A 233 17.82 5.04 -16.46
CA LYS A 233 19.25 4.71 -16.58
C LYS A 233 19.79 4.08 -15.29
N LEU A 234 19.30 4.51 -14.14
CA LEU A 234 19.64 3.93 -12.86
C LEU A 234 19.16 2.48 -12.74
N PHE A 235 17.91 2.20 -13.08
CA PHE A 235 17.36 0.84 -13.00
C PHE A 235 18.09 -0.16 -13.89
N GLU A 236 18.62 0.27 -15.04
CA GLU A 236 19.44 -0.54 -15.93
C GLU A 236 20.82 -0.91 -15.31
N GLN A 237 21.31 -0.15 -14.32
CA GLN A 237 22.54 -0.47 -13.60
C GLN A 237 22.36 -1.53 -12.51
N PHE A 238 21.15 -1.72 -12.01
CA PHE A 238 20.87 -2.76 -11.02
C PHE A 238 20.73 -4.13 -11.70
N ARG A 239 21.86 -4.78 -11.93
CA ARG A 239 21.95 -6.08 -12.58
C ARG A 239 21.89 -7.19 -11.52
N MET A 240 20.74 -7.83 -11.38
CA MET A 240 20.44 -8.82 -10.36
C MET A 240 20.83 -10.23 -10.83
N LEU A 241 21.70 -10.89 -10.07
CA LEU A 241 22.09 -12.29 -10.29
C LEU A 241 21.08 -13.25 -9.65
N ASN A 242 20.83 -14.39 -10.27
CA ASN A 242 20.17 -15.52 -9.62
C ASN A 242 21.18 -16.63 -9.28
N ALA A 243 20.71 -17.68 -8.56
CA ALA A 243 21.58 -18.78 -8.17
C ALA A 243 22.08 -19.65 -9.33
N LYS A 244 21.54 -19.49 -10.56
CA LYS A 244 22.04 -20.12 -11.79
C LYS A 244 23.06 -19.26 -12.53
N GLY A 245 23.36 -18.05 -12.07
CA GLY A 245 24.25 -17.11 -12.74
C GLY A 245 23.61 -16.27 -13.84
N GLU A 246 22.28 -16.31 -14.00
CA GLU A 246 21.57 -15.47 -14.95
C GLU A 246 21.39 -14.06 -14.38
N VAL A 247 21.55 -13.05 -15.25
CA VAL A 247 21.49 -11.63 -14.86
C VAL A 247 20.29 -10.97 -15.54
N LYS A 248 19.51 -10.22 -14.79
CA LYS A 248 18.46 -9.32 -15.30
C LYS A 248 18.54 -7.97 -14.62
N ASP A 249 18.24 -6.89 -15.36
CA ASP A 249 18.10 -5.57 -14.75
C ASP A 249 16.69 -5.33 -14.19
N LEU A 250 16.51 -4.23 -13.45
CA LEU A 250 15.23 -3.94 -12.84
C LEU A 250 14.13 -3.64 -13.88
N CYS A 251 14.46 -3.06 -15.04
CA CYS A 251 13.47 -2.79 -16.06
C CYS A 251 12.90 -4.09 -16.65
N GLU A 252 13.77 -5.08 -16.89
CA GLU A 252 13.37 -6.42 -17.32
C GLU A 252 12.50 -7.12 -16.28
N LEU A 253 12.87 -7.03 -14.98
CA LEU A 253 12.16 -7.71 -13.90
C LEU A 253 10.77 -7.13 -13.63
N PHE A 254 10.55 -5.85 -13.94
CA PHE A 254 9.26 -5.19 -13.68
C PHE A 254 8.36 -5.07 -14.91
N LYS A 255 8.86 -5.39 -16.11
CA LYS A 255 8.13 -5.23 -17.37
C LYS A 255 6.75 -5.89 -17.37
N ASP A 256 6.67 -7.12 -16.85
CA ASP A 256 5.46 -7.94 -16.85
C ASP A 256 4.70 -7.86 -15.50
N THR A 257 5.06 -6.93 -14.64
CA THR A 257 4.34 -6.68 -13.38
C THR A 257 3.16 -5.72 -13.59
N PRO A 258 2.14 -5.72 -12.70
CA PRO A 258 1.05 -4.74 -12.76
C PRO A 258 1.52 -3.27 -12.69
N GLN A 259 2.73 -3.02 -12.18
CA GLN A 259 3.32 -1.69 -12.08
C GLN A 259 4.00 -1.25 -13.40
N GLY A 260 4.42 -2.18 -14.25
CA GLY A 260 5.10 -1.94 -15.53
C GLY A 260 6.49 -1.29 -15.43
N ALA A 261 6.83 -0.72 -14.26
CA ALA A 261 8.11 -0.07 -13.99
C ALA A 261 8.50 -0.19 -12.51
N PRO A 262 9.81 -0.22 -12.19
CA PRO A 262 10.27 -0.28 -10.80
C PRO A 262 9.88 1.00 -10.01
N PRO A 263 9.34 0.88 -8.78
CA PRO A 263 9.18 2.03 -7.89
C PRO A 263 10.53 2.64 -7.47
N ALA A 264 10.54 3.91 -7.09
CA ALA A 264 11.75 4.59 -6.60
C ALA A 264 12.37 3.85 -5.39
N GLY A 265 13.70 3.74 -5.34
CA GLY A 265 14.44 3.01 -4.31
C GLY A 265 14.33 1.49 -4.40
N THR A 266 13.91 0.95 -5.54
CA THR A 266 13.96 -0.48 -5.85
C THR A 266 15.42 -0.90 -6.07
N GLY A 267 15.81 -2.10 -5.55
CA GLY A 267 17.17 -2.61 -5.62
C GLY A 267 18.06 -2.27 -4.43
N GLU A 268 17.65 -1.33 -3.57
CA GLU A 268 18.42 -0.90 -2.40
C GLU A 268 18.04 -1.61 -1.09
N CYS A 269 17.13 -2.60 -1.12
CA CYS A 269 16.74 -3.39 0.05
C CYS A 269 17.87 -4.32 0.52
N ALA A 270 17.82 -4.72 1.79
CA ALA A 270 18.89 -5.52 2.40
C ALA A 270 19.05 -6.90 1.73
N LEU A 271 17.97 -7.67 1.58
CA LEU A 271 18.07 -9.04 1.05
C LEU A 271 18.60 -9.13 -0.39
N PRO A 272 18.18 -8.29 -1.35
CA PRO A 272 18.81 -8.26 -2.67
C PRO A 272 20.32 -8.02 -2.64
N LYS A 273 20.83 -7.12 -1.79
CA LYS A 273 22.27 -6.88 -1.61
C LYS A 273 23.00 -8.13 -1.10
N LEU A 274 22.40 -8.80 -0.10
CA LEU A 274 22.96 -10.02 0.51
C LEU A 274 23.05 -11.18 -0.50
N LEU A 275 21.98 -11.44 -1.24
CA LEU A 275 21.97 -12.50 -2.26
C LEU A 275 22.92 -12.19 -3.40
N GLN A 276 22.97 -10.93 -3.88
CA GLN A 276 23.89 -10.51 -4.91
C GLN A 276 25.34 -10.77 -4.50
N TYR A 277 25.71 -10.36 -3.28
CA TYR A 277 27.03 -10.58 -2.74
C TYR A 277 27.36 -12.07 -2.61
N ALA A 278 26.44 -12.86 -2.06
CA ALA A 278 26.61 -14.30 -1.89
C ALA A 278 26.86 -14.99 -3.26
N TYR A 279 26.11 -14.68 -4.30
CA TYR A 279 26.29 -15.28 -5.61
C TYR A 279 27.60 -14.85 -6.29
N LEU A 280 27.98 -13.59 -6.19
CA LEU A 280 29.26 -13.09 -6.73
C LEU A 280 30.47 -13.77 -6.08
N HIS A 281 30.36 -14.12 -4.79
CA HIS A 281 31.45 -14.75 -4.03
C HIS A 281 31.29 -16.28 -3.89
N GLN A 282 30.37 -16.90 -4.65
CA GLN A 282 30.12 -18.35 -4.67
C GLN A 282 29.76 -18.92 -3.29
N LEU A 283 29.11 -18.10 -2.45
CA LEU A 283 28.59 -18.53 -1.16
C LEU A 283 27.20 -19.16 -1.33
N LYS A 284 26.93 -20.24 -0.59
CA LYS A 284 25.61 -20.88 -0.61
C LYS A 284 24.67 -20.23 0.43
N PRO A 285 23.58 -19.54 0.02
CA PRO A 285 22.59 -19.03 0.94
C PRO A 285 21.84 -20.16 1.64
N LEU A 286 21.70 -20.07 2.97
CA LEU A 286 21.02 -21.09 3.79
C LEU A 286 19.72 -20.53 4.43
N ALA A 287 19.78 -19.38 5.09
CA ALA A 287 18.63 -18.76 5.74
C ALA A 287 18.76 -17.24 5.75
N MET A 288 17.64 -16.54 5.88
CA MET A 288 17.64 -15.07 5.92
C MET A 288 16.73 -14.51 7.02
N GLY A 289 16.98 -13.27 7.41
CA GLY A 289 16.06 -12.50 8.23
C GLY A 289 16.28 -11.01 8.04
N GLU A 290 15.20 -10.25 7.96
CA GLU A 290 15.22 -8.79 7.92
C GLU A 290 14.59 -8.25 9.20
N PHE A 291 15.21 -7.29 9.87
CA PHE A 291 14.71 -6.70 11.10
C PHE A 291 14.76 -5.16 11.06
N TRP A 292 13.87 -4.54 11.84
CA TRP A 292 13.82 -3.09 11.97
C TRP A 292 14.71 -2.60 13.12
N TRP A 293 15.36 -1.45 12.95
CA TRP A 293 16.11 -0.77 14.01
C TRP A 293 15.86 0.72 13.99
N GLY A 294 15.56 1.32 15.17
CA GLY A 294 15.28 2.73 15.35
C GLY A 294 13.84 3.06 15.70
N LYS A 295 13.43 4.32 15.55
CA LYS A 295 12.08 4.78 15.87
C LYS A 295 11.03 4.21 14.92
N LEU A 296 9.80 4.21 15.38
CA LEU A 296 8.62 3.83 14.61
C LEU A 296 8.42 4.76 13.41
N PRO A 297 8.22 4.23 12.18
CA PRO A 297 7.79 5.04 11.05
C PRO A 297 6.40 5.63 11.32
N LYS A 298 6.11 6.81 10.75
CA LYS A 298 4.81 7.48 10.95
C LYS A 298 3.61 6.68 10.42
N GLU A 299 3.82 5.86 9.38
CA GLU A 299 2.76 5.14 8.67
C GLU A 299 2.67 3.65 9.02
N GLU A 300 3.71 3.08 9.63
CA GLU A 300 3.76 1.67 10.03
C GLU A 300 4.38 1.52 11.41
N ILE A 301 3.77 0.71 12.28
CA ILE A 301 4.36 0.41 13.59
C ILE A 301 5.39 -0.71 13.38
N ARG A 302 6.68 -0.38 13.49
CA ARG A 302 7.81 -1.33 13.47
C ARG A 302 8.65 -1.14 14.72
N HIS A 303 8.94 -2.21 15.45
CA HIS A 303 9.77 -2.13 16.66
C HIS A 303 11.20 -2.56 16.38
N ALA A 304 12.13 -1.91 17.08
CA ALA A 304 13.55 -2.22 17.00
C ALA A 304 13.80 -3.69 17.39
N GLY A 305 14.61 -4.38 16.62
CA GLY A 305 14.99 -5.78 16.85
C GLY A 305 13.98 -6.83 16.37
N HIS A 306 12.76 -6.43 15.92
CA HIS A 306 11.77 -7.39 15.43
C HIS A 306 11.96 -7.70 13.94
N PHE A 307 11.71 -8.97 13.57
CA PHE A 307 11.81 -9.45 12.19
C PHE A 307 10.57 -9.11 11.39
N TYR A 308 10.77 -8.82 10.11
CA TYR A 308 9.71 -8.46 9.16
C TYR A 308 9.94 -9.17 7.82
N PRO A 309 8.87 -9.57 7.13
CA PRO A 309 8.99 -10.14 5.79
C PRO A 309 9.51 -9.11 4.79
N SER A 310 10.15 -9.58 3.73
CA SER A 310 10.57 -8.74 2.60
C SER A 310 9.36 -8.04 1.96
N CYS A 311 9.55 -6.80 1.49
CA CYS A 311 8.46 -6.02 0.94
C CYS A 311 7.98 -6.61 -0.40
N LYS A 312 6.64 -6.69 -0.59
CA LYS A 312 6.05 -7.21 -1.84
C LYS A 312 6.13 -6.20 -2.99
N GLY A 313 6.08 -4.88 -2.71
CA GLY A 313 6.01 -3.87 -3.77
C GLY A 313 7.30 -3.66 -4.55
N LYS A 314 8.47 -3.75 -3.88
CA LYS A 314 9.78 -3.50 -4.50
C LYS A 314 10.62 -4.77 -4.63
N CYS A 315 10.58 -5.66 -3.63
CA CYS A 315 11.48 -6.80 -3.56
C CYS A 315 10.92 -8.05 -4.24
N GLU A 316 9.60 -8.24 -4.32
CA GLU A 316 9.02 -9.49 -4.84
C GLU A 316 9.45 -9.82 -6.28
N PRO A 317 9.38 -8.91 -7.27
CA PRO A 317 9.85 -9.22 -8.62
C PRO A 317 11.34 -9.54 -8.66
N ILE A 318 12.16 -8.85 -7.86
CA ILE A 318 13.60 -9.08 -7.74
C ILE A 318 13.87 -10.46 -7.15
N LEU A 319 13.27 -10.76 -6.01
CA LEU A 319 13.49 -12.02 -5.30
C LEU A 319 12.94 -13.23 -6.06
N LYS A 320 11.85 -13.09 -6.81
CA LYS A 320 11.39 -14.14 -7.72
C LYS A 320 12.46 -14.54 -8.74
N HIS A 321 13.26 -13.60 -9.23
CA HIS A 321 14.39 -13.89 -10.10
C HIS A 321 15.60 -14.42 -9.31
N MET A 322 16.01 -13.73 -8.25
CA MET A 322 17.24 -14.07 -7.53
C MET A 322 17.18 -15.45 -6.85
N LEU A 323 16.01 -15.94 -6.49
CA LEU A 323 15.80 -17.25 -5.88
C LEU A 323 15.73 -18.41 -6.90
N VAL A 324 15.71 -18.13 -8.21
CA VAL A 324 15.75 -19.17 -9.24
C VAL A 324 17.07 -19.95 -9.14
N GLY A 325 16.95 -21.25 -8.87
CA GLY A 325 18.10 -22.15 -8.66
C GLY A 325 18.38 -22.48 -7.20
N LEU A 326 17.75 -21.79 -6.24
CA LEU A 326 17.73 -22.21 -4.82
C LEU A 326 16.56 -23.14 -4.53
N GLN A 327 16.77 -24.06 -3.60
CA GLN A 327 15.70 -24.83 -2.99
C GLN A 327 15.11 -23.99 -1.85
N VAL A 328 13.93 -23.40 -2.08
CA VAL A 328 13.28 -22.46 -1.17
C VAL A 328 12.13 -23.15 -0.46
N GLU A 329 11.96 -22.87 0.84
CA GLU A 329 10.81 -23.33 1.62
C GLU A 329 9.50 -22.99 0.87
N LYS A 330 8.54 -23.88 0.93
CA LYS A 330 7.22 -23.62 0.38
C LYS A 330 6.56 -22.47 1.15
N ASN A 331 5.79 -21.66 0.41
CA ASN A 331 4.98 -20.64 1.08
C ASN A 331 4.02 -21.31 2.09
N PRO A 332 4.16 -21.07 3.40
CA PRO A 332 3.32 -21.70 4.41
C PRO A 332 1.83 -21.40 4.23
N LEU A 333 1.51 -20.29 3.55
CA LEU A 333 0.13 -19.92 3.24
C LEU A 333 -0.44 -20.68 2.03
N ALA A 334 0.41 -21.24 1.16
CA ALA A 334 0.00 -21.96 -0.04
C ALA A 334 -0.30 -23.44 0.20
N GLU A 335 0.27 -24.08 1.23
CA GLU A 335 0.09 -25.50 1.51
C GLU A 335 -1.35 -25.91 1.92
N ASN A 336 -2.21 -24.95 2.31
CA ASN A 336 -3.59 -25.20 2.71
C ASN A 336 -4.60 -25.06 1.57
N ILE A 337 -4.15 -25.00 0.29
CA ILE A 337 -5.03 -24.71 -0.85
C ILE A 337 -5.33 -26.01 -1.58
N HIS A 338 -6.52 -26.55 -1.37
CA HIS A 338 -7.15 -27.51 -2.29
C HIS A 338 -7.53 -26.75 -3.57
N GLN A 339 -6.68 -26.77 -4.60
CA GLN A 339 -6.83 -26.02 -5.85
C GLN A 339 -8.09 -26.39 -6.67
N ASP A 340 -8.70 -27.55 -6.42
CA ASP A 340 -9.82 -28.07 -7.21
C ASP A 340 -11.20 -27.95 -6.54
N THR A 341 -11.30 -27.44 -5.31
CA THR A 341 -12.59 -27.35 -4.62
C THR A 341 -13.33 -26.08 -5.02
N LYS A 342 -14.47 -26.22 -5.68
CA LYS A 342 -15.35 -25.10 -6.03
C LYS A 342 -16.30 -24.78 -4.87
N PRO A 343 -16.69 -23.50 -4.66
CA PRO A 343 -17.73 -23.14 -3.69
C PRO A 343 -19.09 -23.77 -4.12
N GLU A 344 -19.82 -24.28 -3.13
CA GLU A 344 -21.18 -24.76 -3.32
C GLU A 344 -22.16 -23.57 -3.25
N ILE A 345 -23.07 -23.43 -4.19
CA ILE A 345 -24.17 -22.46 -4.10
C ILE A 345 -25.23 -23.03 -3.18
N VAL A 346 -25.51 -22.34 -2.06
CA VAL A 346 -26.47 -22.76 -1.04
C VAL A 346 -27.83 -22.08 -1.22
N TYR A 347 -27.81 -20.82 -1.68
CA TYR A 347 -29.01 -20.05 -1.98
C TYR A 347 -28.73 -19.12 -3.16
N GLU A 348 -29.73 -18.95 -4.04
CA GLU A 348 -29.63 -18.08 -5.20
C GLU A 348 -31.03 -17.56 -5.58
N ASP A 349 -31.10 -16.26 -5.87
CA ASP A 349 -32.23 -15.60 -6.52
C ASP A 349 -31.74 -14.60 -7.59
N ASP A 350 -32.60 -13.72 -8.08
CA ASP A 350 -32.26 -12.75 -9.12
C ASP A 350 -31.25 -11.66 -8.63
N TRP A 351 -31.17 -11.39 -7.33
CA TRP A 351 -30.43 -10.26 -6.77
C TRP A 351 -29.20 -10.65 -5.95
N LEU A 352 -29.24 -11.81 -5.30
CA LEU A 352 -28.17 -12.24 -4.42
C LEU A 352 -27.86 -13.73 -4.52
N VAL A 353 -26.68 -14.10 -4.04
CA VAL A 353 -26.25 -15.49 -3.96
C VAL A 353 -25.50 -15.73 -2.65
N VAL A 354 -25.72 -16.88 -2.03
CA VAL A 354 -24.97 -17.34 -0.86
C VAL A 354 -24.25 -18.63 -1.22
N VAL A 355 -22.95 -18.63 -1.00
CA VAL A 355 -22.10 -19.78 -1.25
C VAL A 355 -21.53 -20.35 0.05
N ASN A 356 -21.29 -21.65 0.08
CA ASN A 356 -20.49 -22.32 1.09
C ASN A 356 -19.03 -22.31 0.63
N LYS A 357 -18.24 -21.40 1.20
CA LYS A 357 -16.82 -21.27 0.90
C LYS A 357 -16.05 -22.44 1.55
N PRO A 358 -15.24 -23.22 0.83
CA PRO A 358 -14.37 -24.21 1.41
C PRO A 358 -13.26 -23.57 2.27
N ALA A 359 -12.74 -24.30 3.25
CA ALA A 359 -11.53 -23.92 3.97
C ALA A 359 -10.33 -23.84 2.99
N GLY A 360 -9.41 -22.90 3.22
CA GLY A 360 -8.23 -22.71 2.36
C GLY A 360 -8.47 -21.82 1.12
N MET A 361 -9.73 -21.51 0.74
CA MET A 361 -10.04 -20.64 -0.38
C MET A 361 -10.10 -19.16 0.05
N LEU A 362 -9.61 -18.26 -0.81
CA LEU A 362 -9.75 -16.81 -0.60
C LEU A 362 -11.20 -16.35 -0.84
N SER A 363 -11.66 -15.36 -0.08
CA SER A 363 -12.94 -14.67 -0.39
C SER A 363 -12.77 -13.73 -1.59
N VAL A 364 -11.72 -12.92 -1.61
CA VAL A 364 -11.38 -11.98 -2.68
C VAL A 364 -9.99 -12.30 -3.23
N PRO A 365 -9.68 -11.96 -4.48
CA PRO A 365 -8.35 -12.19 -5.04
C PRO A 365 -7.26 -11.59 -4.16
N GLY A 366 -6.24 -12.37 -3.87
CA GLY A 366 -5.02 -11.94 -3.21
C GLY A 366 -4.01 -11.39 -4.21
N LYS A 367 -2.79 -11.12 -3.73
CA LYS A 367 -1.66 -10.76 -4.59
C LYS A 367 -1.07 -11.97 -5.34
N GLU A 368 -1.38 -13.16 -4.92
CA GLU A 368 -0.98 -14.43 -5.53
C GLU A 368 -2.14 -14.96 -6.40
N ALA A 369 -1.82 -15.71 -7.45
CA ALA A 369 -2.80 -16.30 -8.37
C ALA A 369 -3.52 -17.51 -7.71
N LEU A 370 -4.26 -17.25 -6.63
CA LEU A 370 -5.05 -18.22 -5.92
C LEU A 370 -6.53 -18.05 -6.25
N ASN A 371 -7.23 -19.16 -6.42
CA ASN A 371 -8.68 -19.16 -6.64
C ASN A 371 -9.40 -18.45 -5.48
N SER A 372 -10.39 -17.65 -5.80
CA SER A 372 -11.21 -16.93 -4.84
C SER A 372 -12.70 -17.11 -5.14
N VAL A 373 -13.52 -16.95 -4.10
CA VAL A 373 -15.00 -16.94 -4.28
C VAL A 373 -15.40 -15.82 -5.23
N TYR A 374 -14.76 -14.66 -5.16
CA TYR A 374 -15.01 -13.55 -6.08
C TYR A 374 -14.80 -13.95 -7.54
N GLN A 375 -13.68 -14.61 -7.86
CA GLN A 375 -13.40 -15.08 -9.21
C GLN A 375 -14.43 -16.11 -9.68
N PHE A 376 -14.75 -17.11 -8.84
CA PHE A 376 -15.77 -18.10 -9.13
C PHE A 376 -17.14 -17.47 -9.44
N LEU A 377 -17.56 -16.48 -8.64
CA LEU A 377 -18.83 -15.78 -8.83
C LEU A 377 -18.79 -14.91 -10.09
N HIS A 378 -17.68 -14.25 -10.39
CA HIS A 378 -17.55 -13.41 -11.58
C HIS A 378 -17.57 -14.24 -12.88
N GLU A 379 -16.96 -15.43 -12.88
CA GLU A 379 -17.04 -16.38 -13.98
C GLU A 379 -18.46 -16.94 -14.16
N ARG A 380 -19.18 -17.17 -13.07
CA ARG A 380 -20.56 -17.71 -13.08
C ARG A 380 -21.60 -16.67 -13.47
N TYR A 381 -21.40 -15.42 -13.07
CA TYR A 381 -22.34 -14.31 -13.31
C TYR A 381 -21.63 -13.16 -14.05
N PRO A 382 -21.30 -13.34 -15.34
CA PRO A 382 -20.56 -12.34 -16.10
C PRO A 382 -21.32 -11.01 -16.27
N GLU A 383 -22.66 -11.05 -16.17
CA GLU A 383 -23.54 -9.87 -16.26
C GLU A 383 -23.69 -9.13 -14.91
N ALA A 384 -23.12 -9.65 -13.81
CA ALA A 384 -23.21 -9.02 -12.50
C ALA A 384 -22.50 -7.66 -12.49
N THR A 385 -23.14 -6.65 -11.89
CA THR A 385 -22.60 -5.30 -11.80
C THR A 385 -22.12 -4.97 -10.39
N GLY A 386 -20.96 -4.31 -10.26
CA GLY A 386 -20.39 -3.91 -8.97
C GLY A 386 -19.49 -4.97 -8.32
N PRO A 387 -19.11 -4.76 -7.06
CA PRO A 387 -18.06 -5.58 -6.40
C PRO A 387 -18.54 -6.94 -5.87
N MET A 388 -19.77 -7.35 -6.08
CA MET A 388 -20.44 -8.59 -5.67
C MET A 388 -20.35 -8.91 -4.16
N LEU A 389 -19.15 -9.14 -3.60
CA LEU A 389 -18.97 -9.54 -2.21
C LEU A 389 -19.22 -8.38 -1.23
N VAL A 390 -20.11 -8.58 -0.27
CA VAL A 390 -20.49 -7.58 0.75
C VAL A 390 -19.74 -7.75 2.07
N HIS A 391 -19.18 -8.95 2.31
CA HIS A 391 -18.31 -9.26 3.44
C HIS A 391 -17.26 -10.31 3.03
N ARG A 392 -16.40 -10.67 3.97
CA ARG A 392 -15.35 -11.66 3.72
C ARG A 392 -15.19 -12.63 4.90
N LEU A 393 -14.79 -13.86 4.59
CA LEU A 393 -14.25 -14.82 5.53
C LEU A 393 -12.74 -14.90 5.38
N ASP A 394 -12.02 -15.25 6.45
CA ASP A 394 -10.60 -15.56 6.37
C ASP A 394 -10.37 -16.77 5.46
N MET A 395 -9.19 -16.88 4.86
CA MET A 395 -8.85 -17.98 3.96
C MET A 395 -9.11 -19.35 4.60
N ALA A 396 -8.64 -19.56 5.83
CA ALA A 396 -8.80 -20.83 6.56
C ALA A 396 -10.24 -21.07 7.07
N THR A 397 -11.09 -20.06 7.17
CA THR A 397 -12.49 -20.19 7.64
C THR A 397 -13.38 -20.69 6.52
N SER A 398 -14.18 -21.72 6.76
CA SER A 398 -15.21 -22.22 5.82
C SER A 398 -16.59 -21.64 6.12
N GLY A 399 -17.56 -21.84 5.20
CA GLY A 399 -18.97 -21.60 5.43
C GLY A 399 -19.57 -20.47 4.60
N LEU A 400 -20.72 -19.98 5.04
CA LEU A 400 -21.61 -19.12 4.27
C LEU A 400 -21.01 -17.74 3.99
N LEU A 401 -21.00 -17.36 2.71
CA LEU A 401 -20.54 -16.08 2.19
C LEU A 401 -21.61 -15.49 1.27
N LEU A 402 -22.10 -14.29 1.59
CA LEU A 402 -23.15 -13.58 0.87
C LEU A 402 -22.56 -12.65 -0.19
N ALA A 403 -23.14 -12.66 -1.39
CA ALA A 403 -22.79 -11.78 -2.50
C ALA A 403 -24.05 -11.22 -3.18
N ALA A 404 -23.93 -10.04 -3.78
CA ALA A 404 -24.94 -9.40 -4.62
C ALA A 404 -24.62 -9.61 -6.09
N LYS A 405 -25.65 -9.70 -6.93
CA LYS A 405 -25.53 -9.79 -8.40
C LYS A 405 -25.52 -8.41 -9.07
N ASP A 406 -26.01 -7.37 -8.39
CA ASP A 406 -26.04 -6.01 -8.89
C ASP A 406 -25.56 -4.98 -7.85
N LYS A 407 -25.23 -3.77 -8.32
CA LYS A 407 -24.68 -2.69 -7.51
C LYS A 407 -25.67 -2.16 -6.45
N ASP A 408 -26.95 -2.07 -6.76
CA ASP A 408 -27.96 -1.51 -5.84
C ASP A 408 -28.21 -2.47 -4.68
N THR A 409 -28.34 -3.76 -4.98
CA THR A 409 -28.44 -4.84 -3.99
C THR A 409 -27.19 -4.89 -3.12
N HIS A 410 -25.99 -4.71 -3.72
CA HIS A 410 -24.74 -4.64 -2.98
C HIS A 410 -24.74 -3.50 -1.96
N GLN A 411 -25.17 -2.30 -2.35
CA GLN A 411 -25.23 -1.14 -1.45
C GLN A 411 -26.23 -1.36 -0.30
N LYS A 412 -27.39 -1.92 -0.58
CA LYS A 412 -28.39 -2.25 0.43
C LYS A 412 -27.89 -3.29 1.43
N LEU A 413 -27.27 -4.37 0.94
CA LEU A 413 -26.66 -5.39 1.80
C LEU A 413 -25.52 -4.83 2.64
N GLN A 414 -24.68 -3.94 2.09
CA GLN A 414 -23.66 -3.25 2.88
C GLN A 414 -24.26 -2.39 4.00
N ALA A 415 -25.38 -1.70 3.75
CA ALA A 415 -26.11 -0.96 4.78
C ALA A 415 -26.56 -1.86 5.92
N LEU A 416 -27.13 -3.05 5.61
CA LEU A 416 -27.51 -4.05 6.61
C LEU A 416 -26.32 -4.56 7.44
N PHE A 417 -25.14 -4.77 6.81
CA PHE A 417 -23.92 -5.10 7.55
C PHE A 417 -23.44 -3.97 8.45
N CYS A 418 -23.47 -2.72 7.97
CA CYS A 418 -23.10 -1.54 8.77
C CYS A 418 -24.08 -1.31 9.91
N GLY A 419 -25.39 -1.50 9.69
CA GLY A 419 -26.47 -1.45 10.68
C GLY A 419 -26.46 -2.61 11.68
N ARG A 420 -25.65 -3.66 11.44
CA ARG A 420 -25.61 -4.90 12.23
C ARG A 420 -26.92 -5.68 12.23
N GLU A 421 -27.68 -5.56 11.17
CA GLU A 421 -28.97 -6.23 10.98
C GLU A 421 -28.79 -7.67 10.51
N ILE A 422 -27.65 -8.00 9.91
CA ILE A 422 -27.32 -9.37 9.51
C ILE A 422 -26.81 -10.15 10.72
N LYS A 423 -27.59 -11.12 11.17
CA LYS A 423 -27.21 -12.05 12.24
C LYS A 423 -26.35 -13.17 11.66
N LYS A 424 -25.34 -13.56 12.42
CA LYS A 424 -24.34 -14.58 11.99
C LYS A 424 -24.10 -15.54 13.14
N ARG A 425 -24.08 -16.82 12.82
CA ARG A 425 -23.64 -17.87 13.74
C ARG A 425 -22.45 -18.62 13.12
N TYR A 426 -21.43 -18.80 13.91
CA TYR A 426 -20.28 -19.61 13.56
C TYR A 426 -20.17 -20.79 14.52
N THR A 427 -19.82 -21.96 14.00
CA THR A 427 -19.50 -23.16 14.79
C THR A 427 -17.99 -23.32 14.83
N ALA A 428 -17.43 -23.61 16.01
CA ALA A 428 -16.00 -23.85 16.17
C ALA A 428 -15.72 -24.97 17.18
N VAL A 429 -14.58 -25.64 17.02
CA VAL A 429 -14.02 -26.57 18.03
C VAL A 429 -12.82 -25.89 18.67
N LEU A 430 -12.84 -25.77 20.00
CA LEU A 430 -11.76 -25.19 20.79
C LEU A 430 -10.86 -26.26 21.41
N SER A 431 -9.55 -26.00 21.48
CA SER A 431 -8.55 -26.87 22.12
C SER A 431 -8.48 -26.56 23.63
N GLY A 432 -9.56 -26.87 24.33
CA GLY A 432 -9.69 -26.64 25.77
C GLY A 432 -11.14 -26.71 26.23
N ILE A 433 -11.33 -26.71 27.55
CA ILE A 433 -12.66 -26.67 28.17
C ILE A 433 -13.01 -25.26 28.55
N VAL A 434 -14.07 -24.73 27.95
CA VAL A 434 -14.68 -23.46 28.36
C VAL A 434 -15.65 -23.74 29.51
N ASN A 435 -15.40 -23.18 30.68
CA ASN A 435 -16.15 -23.50 31.89
C ASN A 435 -17.55 -22.91 31.93
N THR A 436 -17.77 -21.74 31.30
CA THR A 436 -19.06 -21.03 31.24
C THR A 436 -19.85 -21.46 30.02
N ASP A 437 -21.16 -21.69 30.16
CA ASP A 437 -22.00 -22.19 29.05
C ASP A 437 -22.28 -21.12 28.00
N GLU A 438 -22.36 -19.87 28.39
CA GLU A 438 -22.56 -18.73 27.50
C GLU A 438 -21.92 -17.47 28.04
N GLY A 439 -21.69 -16.48 27.19
CA GLY A 439 -21.13 -15.21 27.61
C GLY A 439 -20.87 -14.25 26.44
N THR A 440 -20.24 -13.14 26.79
CA THR A 440 -19.87 -12.08 25.84
C THR A 440 -18.40 -11.72 26.02
N ILE A 441 -17.65 -11.72 24.91
CA ILE A 441 -16.27 -11.28 24.85
C ILE A 441 -16.25 -9.89 24.21
N SER A 442 -15.64 -8.94 24.90
CA SER A 442 -15.49 -7.56 24.41
C SER A 442 -14.04 -7.13 24.52
N LEU A 443 -13.25 -7.43 23.49
CA LEU A 443 -11.82 -7.15 23.43
C LEU A 443 -11.51 -6.40 22.13
N PRO A 444 -11.04 -5.14 22.20
CA PRO A 444 -10.77 -4.34 21.03
C PRO A 444 -9.55 -4.89 20.27
N LEU A 445 -9.64 -4.93 18.93
CA LEU A 445 -8.65 -5.56 18.06
C LEU A 445 -7.98 -4.58 17.12
N CYS A 446 -6.67 -4.73 16.94
CA CYS A 446 -5.89 -4.09 15.90
C CYS A 446 -4.93 -5.09 15.25
N LEU A 447 -4.36 -4.70 14.10
CA LEU A 447 -3.33 -5.49 13.45
C LEU A 447 -2.09 -5.55 14.35
N ASN A 448 -1.56 -6.76 14.56
CA ASN A 448 -0.24 -6.90 15.15
C ASN A 448 0.81 -6.58 14.08
N PHE A 449 1.33 -5.36 14.12
CA PHE A 449 2.31 -4.90 13.14
C PHE A 449 3.65 -5.61 13.22
N HIS A 450 3.92 -6.26 14.38
CA HIS A 450 5.15 -7.02 14.62
C HIS A 450 5.10 -8.43 14.04
N ASP A 451 3.87 -8.96 13.88
CA ASP A 451 3.66 -10.35 13.53
C ASP A 451 2.45 -10.47 12.59
N ARG A 452 2.57 -9.89 11.40
CA ARG A 452 1.54 -10.00 10.35
C ARG A 452 1.44 -11.43 9.82
N PRO A 453 0.25 -11.95 9.57
CA PRO A 453 -1.05 -11.26 9.52
C PRO A 453 -1.83 -11.25 10.85
N ARG A 454 -1.21 -11.60 12.00
CA ARG A 454 -1.90 -11.69 13.28
C ARG A 454 -2.54 -10.37 13.71
N GLN A 455 -3.68 -10.49 14.40
CA GLN A 455 -4.33 -9.40 15.12
C GLN A 455 -3.99 -9.53 16.61
N MET A 456 -4.05 -8.43 17.34
CA MET A 456 -3.81 -8.38 18.79
C MET A 456 -4.89 -7.60 19.51
N VAL A 457 -5.06 -7.85 20.80
CA VAL A 457 -5.91 -7.03 21.67
C VAL A 457 -5.14 -5.77 22.05
N SER A 458 -5.73 -4.61 21.83
CA SER A 458 -5.18 -3.32 22.24
C SER A 458 -6.30 -2.39 22.68
N PHE A 459 -6.28 -1.98 23.94
CA PHE A 459 -7.26 -1.04 24.47
C PHE A 459 -7.00 0.41 24.05
N GLU A 460 -5.80 0.72 23.60
CA GLU A 460 -5.40 2.04 23.15
C GLU A 460 -5.69 2.27 21.64
N TYR A 461 -5.34 1.28 20.80
CA TYR A 461 -5.44 1.43 19.33
C TYR A 461 -6.46 0.49 18.68
N GLY A 462 -7.04 -0.42 19.47
CA GLY A 462 -7.94 -1.45 18.96
C GLY A 462 -9.34 -0.90 18.63
N LYS A 463 -9.90 -1.39 17.53
CA LYS A 463 -11.30 -1.13 17.18
C LYS A 463 -12.20 -2.05 18.00
N PRO A 464 -13.33 -1.55 18.56
CA PRO A 464 -14.27 -2.37 19.33
C PRO A 464 -14.66 -3.65 18.59
N ALA A 465 -14.56 -4.78 19.29
CA ALA A 465 -14.94 -6.08 18.80
C ALA A 465 -15.72 -6.83 19.89
N ILE A 466 -16.91 -7.34 19.53
CA ILE A 466 -17.84 -7.96 20.48
C ILE A 466 -18.33 -9.28 19.87
N THR A 467 -18.21 -10.36 20.64
CA THR A 467 -18.67 -11.71 20.27
C THR A 467 -19.45 -12.30 21.42
N ARG A 468 -20.70 -12.69 21.18
CA ARG A 468 -21.45 -13.59 22.10
C ARG A 468 -21.12 -15.02 21.75
N TYR A 469 -21.15 -15.91 22.74
CA TYR A 469 -20.94 -17.33 22.52
C TYR A 469 -21.88 -18.17 23.37
N LYS A 470 -22.09 -19.41 22.90
CA LYS A 470 -22.81 -20.46 23.63
C LYS A 470 -22.09 -21.79 23.40
N VAL A 471 -21.77 -22.48 24.49
CA VAL A 471 -21.18 -23.82 24.43
C VAL A 471 -22.28 -24.80 24.01
N LEU A 472 -21.96 -25.63 23.03
CA LEU A 472 -22.87 -26.66 22.52
C LEU A 472 -22.58 -28.01 23.16
N GLU A 473 -21.29 -28.39 23.25
CA GLU A 473 -20.85 -29.66 23.79
C GLU A 473 -19.42 -29.55 24.35
N ARG A 474 -19.08 -30.41 25.35
CA ARG A 474 -17.72 -30.60 25.88
C ARG A 474 -17.39 -32.07 25.89
N LYS A 475 -16.29 -32.46 25.22
CA LYS A 475 -15.85 -33.86 25.13
C LYS A 475 -14.35 -33.89 24.84
N ASN A 476 -13.64 -34.89 25.36
CA ASN A 476 -12.23 -35.16 25.06
C ASN A 476 -11.29 -33.93 25.24
N ARG A 477 -11.49 -33.13 26.29
CA ARG A 477 -10.77 -31.86 26.55
C ARG A 477 -10.94 -30.81 25.43
N LYS A 478 -11.97 -30.91 24.62
CA LYS A 478 -12.37 -29.92 23.60
C LYS A 478 -13.75 -29.38 23.92
N THR A 479 -14.05 -28.22 23.36
CA THR A 479 -15.38 -27.55 23.44
C THR A 479 -15.89 -27.25 22.05
N LEU A 480 -17.09 -27.75 21.72
CA LEU A 480 -17.86 -27.29 20.56
C LEU A 480 -18.64 -26.06 20.97
N ILE A 481 -18.51 -24.97 20.21
CA ILE A 481 -19.04 -23.67 20.58
C ILE A 481 -19.71 -22.97 19.38
N ALA A 482 -20.82 -22.28 19.66
CA ALA A 482 -21.42 -21.35 18.73
C ALA A 482 -20.99 -19.91 19.06
N PHE A 483 -20.46 -19.19 18.09
CA PHE A 483 -20.15 -17.77 18.17
C PHE A 483 -21.15 -16.92 17.41
N TYR A 484 -21.57 -15.82 18.02
CA TYR A 484 -22.48 -14.81 17.46
C TYR A 484 -21.77 -13.46 17.45
N PRO A 485 -20.95 -13.15 16.40
CA PRO A 485 -20.22 -11.89 16.36
C PRO A 485 -21.14 -10.70 16.05
N LEU A 486 -21.18 -9.72 16.96
CA LEU A 486 -21.89 -8.46 16.77
C LEU A 486 -21.08 -7.45 15.95
N THR A 487 -19.80 -7.67 15.82
CA THR A 487 -18.85 -6.92 14.97
C THR A 487 -18.11 -7.88 14.04
N GLY A 488 -17.45 -7.39 12.99
CA GLY A 488 -16.73 -8.20 12.02
C GLY A 488 -15.30 -7.71 11.82
N ARG A 489 -14.41 -7.88 12.83
CA ARG A 489 -13.00 -7.54 12.71
C ARG A 489 -12.22 -8.74 12.17
N THR A 490 -11.11 -8.46 11.48
CA THR A 490 -10.20 -9.51 11.00
C THR A 490 -9.78 -10.41 12.15
N HIS A 491 -9.82 -11.73 11.95
CA HIS A 491 -9.50 -12.77 12.94
C HIS A 491 -10.26 -12.67 14.28
N GLN A 492 -11.37 -11.93 14.35
CA GLN A 492 -12.06 -11.61 15.62
C GLN A 492 -12.32 -12.86 16.47
N LEU A 493 -12.98 -13.89 15.92
CA LEU A 493 -13.34 -15.10 16.65
C LEU A 493 -12.10 -15.88 17.08
N ARG A 494 -11.07 -15.91 16.25
CA ARG A 494 -9.80 -16.59 16.51
C ARG A 494 -9.06 -15.95 17.68
N VAL A 495 -8.94 -14.62 17.71
CA VAL A 495 -8.31 -13.89 18.83
C VAL A 495 -9.14 -13.99 20.10
N HIS A 496 -10.48 -13.81 20.01
CA HIS A 496 -11.36 -13.90 21.18
C HIS A 496 -11.33 -15.30 21.84
N ALA A 497 -11.21 -16.34 21.03
CA ALA A 497 -11.06 -17.71 21.53
C ALA A 497 -9.69 -17.94 22.22
N ALA A 498 -8.61 -17.45 21.61
CA ALA A 498 -7.26 -17.75 22.07
C ALA A 498 -6.75 -16.84 23.21
N HIS A 499 -7.22 -15.58 23.27
CA HIS A 499 -6.69 -14.58 24.20
C HIS A 499 -7.01 -14.93 25.66
N PRO A 500 -6.07 -14.72 26.62
CA PRO A 500 -6.30 -15.03 28.04
C PRO A 500 -7.48 -14.29 28.66
N GLN A 501 -7.77 -13.07 28.25
CA GLN A 501 -8.95 -12.29 28.66
C GLN A 501 -10.22 -12.64 27.88
N GLY A 502 -10.13 -13.52 26.87
CA GLY A 502 -11.25 -14.12 26.17
C GLY A 502 -11.56 -15.50 26.75
N LEU A 503 -11.49 -16.55 25.91
CA LEU A 503 -11.76 -17.92 26.37
C LEU A 503 -10.50 -18.68 26.79
N ALA A 504 -9.30 -18.19 26.49
CA ALA A 504 -8.01 -18.86 26.68
C ALA A 504 -7.96 -20.29 26.09
N CYS A 505 -8.82 -20.56 25.09
CA CYS A 505 -8.95 -21.84 24.40
C CYS A 505 -8.88 -21.60 22.88
N PRO A 506 -7.71 -21.65 22.25
CA PRO A 506 -7.57 -21.47 20.81
C PRO A 506 -8.45 -22.42 20.01
N ILE A 507 -8.88 -22.00 18.82
CA ILE A 507 -9.61 -22.87 17.88
C ILE A 507 -8.64 -23.97 17.40
N VAL A 508 -9.11 -25.21 17.32
CA VAL A 508 -8.34 -26.35 16.79
C VAL A 508 -7.93 -26.06 15.36
N GLY A 509 -6.64 -26.29 15.05
CA GLY A 509 -6.07 -26.04 13.73
C GLY A 509 -5.79 -24.56 13.42
N ASP A 510 -5.89 -23.68 14.42
CA ASP A 510 -5.48 -22.29 14.25
C ASP A 510 -3.95 -22.15 14.33
N GLU A 511 -3.29 -22.10 13.18
CA GLU A 511 -1.84 -21.98 13.08
C GLU A 511 -1.30 -20.62 13.53
N LEU A 512 -2.16 -19.58 13.58
CA LEU A 512 -1.75 -18.24 14.01
C LEU A 512 -1.86 -18.04 15.52
N TYR A 513 -2.88 -18.60 16.17
CA TYR A 513 -3.19 -18.33 17.57
C TYR A 513 -3.20 -19.60 18.44
N GLY A 514 -2.98 -20.78 17.86
CA GLY A 514 -3.00 -22.07 18.53
C GLY A 514 -1.99 -23.05 17.95
N LYS A 515 -2.42 -24.27 17.68
CA LYS A 515 -1.62 -25.35 17.08
C LYS A 515 -2.23 -25.78 15.76
N ARG A 516 -1.37 -25.98 14.75
CA ARG A 516 -1.76 -26.47 13.41
C ARG A 516 -2.42 -27.84 13.51
N ALA A 517 -3.45 -28.08 12.68
CA ALA A 517 -4.07 -29.37 12.41
C ALA A 517 -4.35 -29.47 10.90
N ASP A 518 -5.14 -30.44 10.47
CA ASP A 518 -5.56 -30.64 9.08
C ASP A 518 -6.30 -29.41 8.49
N ARG A 519 -7.09 -28.71 9.31
CA ARG A 519 -7.79 -27.47 8.95
C ARG A 519 -8.06 -26.59 10.17
N LEU A 520 -8.48 -25.34 9.94
CA LEU A 520 -9.08 -24.51 10.98
C LEU A 520 -10.54 -24.97 11.22
N TYR A 521 -10.85 -25.39 12.45
CA TYR A 521 -12.18 -25.84 12.86
C TYR A 521 -13.07 -24.66 13.21
N LEU A 522 -13.29 -23.76 12.22
CA LEU A 522 -14.16 -22.59 12.28
C LEU A 522 -15.00 -22.49 11.01
N HIS A 523 -16.32 -22.46 11.18
CA HIS A 523 -17.29 -22.50 10.09
C HIS A 523 -18.40 -21.46 10.27
N ALA A 524 -18.68 -20.65 9.26
CA ALA A 524 -19.82 -19.73 9.20
C ALA A 524 -21.09 -20.52 8.89
N ALA A 525 -21.83 -20.92 9.92
CA ALA A 525 -22.91 -21.90 9.83
C ALA A 525 -24.28 -21.30 9.50
N GLU A 526 -24.51 -20.00 9.83
CA GLU A 526 -25.83 -19.38 9.62
C GLU A 526 -25.71 -17.89 9.28
N LEU A 527 -26.54 -17.46 8.33
CA LEU A 527 -26.79 -16.05 8.01
C LEU A 527 -28.31 -15.81 8.05
N SER A 528 -28.74 -14.78 8.80
CA SER A 528 -30.15 -14.39 8.87
C SER A 528 -30.28 -12.87 8.69
N PHE A 529 -31.11 -12.44 7.75
CA PHE A 529 -31.30 -11.04 7.38
C PHE A 529 -32.63 -10.84 6.64
N THR A 530 -33.13 -9.61 6.62
CA THR A 530 -34.27 -9.23 5.78
C THR A 530 -33.78 -8.98 4.36
N HIS A 531 -34.40 -9.61 3.37
CA HIS A 531 -34.02 -9.50 1.96
C HIS A 531 -34.17 -8.04 1.46
N PRO A 532 -33.11 -7.42 0.88
CA PRO A 532 -33.08 -5.99 0.61
C PRO A 532 -34.02 -5.50 -0.50
N VAL A 533 -34.63 -6.42 -1.27
CA VAL A 533 -35.51 -6.08 -2.39
C VAL A 533 -36.96 -6.46 -2.10
N ASN A 534 -37.23 -7.69 -1.67
CA ASN A 534 -38.62 -8.15 -1.43
C ASN A 534 -39.10 -8.04 0.03
N GLY A 535 -38.15 -7.74 0.98
CA GLY A 535 -38.50 -7.54 2.40
C GLY A 535 -38.74 -8.82 3.20
N GLU A 536 -38.52 -10.00 2.64
CA GLU A 536 -38.71 -11.30 3.32
C GLU A 536 -37.55 -11.58 4.29
N ASP A 537 -37.86 -12.17 5.43
CA ASP A 537 -36.83 -12.63 6.37
C ASP A 537 -36.25 -13.97 5.89
N ILE A 538 -34.97 -13.96 5.59
CA ILE A 538 -34.21 -15.11 5.10
C ILE A 538 -33.29 -15.62 6.21
N THR A 539 -33.31 -16.94 6.42
CA THR A 539 -32.33 -17.65 7.24
C THR A 539 -31.75 -18.81 6.45
N ILE A 540 -30.45 -18.76 6.21
CA ILE A 540 -29.69 -19.76 5.46
C ILE A 540 -28.75 -20.46 6.45
N CYS A 541 -28.84 -21.78 6.51
CA CYS A 541 -28.03 -22.62 7.38
C CYS A 541 -27.21 -23.61 6.58
N ARG A 542 -25.94 -23.77 6.94
CA ARG A 542 -25.07 -24.85 6.50
C ARG A 542 -24.21 -25.25 7.68
N GLU A 543 -24.48 -26.38 8.26
CA GLU A 543 -23.71 -26.87 9.43
C GLU A 543 -22.28 -27.26 9.02
N ALA A 544 -21.38 -27.20 10.01
CA ALA A 544 -19.99 -27.63 9.83
C ALA A 544 -19.90 -29.13 9.53
N ASP A 545 -18.91 -29.50 8.74
CA ASP A 545 -18.55 -30.88 8.42
C ASP A 545 -17.68 -31.56 9.50
N PHE A 546 -17.60 -30.98 10.68
CA PHE A 546 -16.80 -31.44 11.82
C PHE A 546 -17.60 -31.42 13.13
N SER A 547 -17.22 -32.33 14.04
CA SER A 547 -17.79 -32.50 15.39
C SER A 547 -16.68 -32.73 16.43
N LEU A 548 -17.08 -33.00 17.67
CA LEU A 548 -16.16 -33.40 18.74
C LEU A 548 -15.93 -34.93 18.70
N GLU A 549 -15.13 -35.39 17.76
CA GLU A 549 -14.66 -36.76 17.79
C GLU A 549 -13.47 -36.96 18.73
#